data_49ef6aa8dae5bbb710fd974dcbb5bd33
#
_entry.id   49ef6aa8dae5bbb710fd974dcbb5bd33
#
_cell.length_a   1.000
_cell.length_b   1.000
_cell.length_c   1.000
_cell.angle_alpha   90.00
_cell.angle_beta   90.00
_cell.angle_gamma   90.00
#
_symmetry.space_group_name_H-M   'P 1'
#
loop_
_entity.id
_entity.type
_entity.pdbx_description
1 polymer ?
#
loop_
_entity_poly.entity_id
_entity_poly.type
_entity_poly.pdbx_seq_one_letter_code
_entity_poly.pdbx_strand_id
1 'polypeptide(L)'
;MYIVMARKLKSMDGNNAAAHVSYAFTEVAGIYPITPSSPMADYVDQWSANGLKNIFGTTVKVIEMQSEAGAAGTVHGSLAAGALTTTYTASQGLLLMIPNMYKIAGELLPCVFHVSARTVASHALNIFGDHSDVYACRQTGFAMLAESNVQEVMDLGAVAHLAAIKGRVPFINFFDGFRTSHEIQKIEVWDYDDLKEMCDMDAVEAFRKHALNPEHPAMRGSHENGDIFFQHREACNKYYEAVPGIVEEYMAKVNAKIGTNYQLFNYYGAPDADRVIIAMGSICDVTEEVIDYLNAHGEKVGLIKVRLYRPFAADKLIAAIPATAKKIAVLDRTKEPGSLGEPLYLDVVTALANAGMNDIKVSGGRYGLGSKDTPPSSVFAVYKELEKDEPARHFTIGIVDDVTGLSLPEVPAPNTAAEGTIECKFWGLGGDGTVGANKNSIKIIG
;
A
#
# COMPACT_ATOMS: atom_id res chain seq x y z
N MET A 1 12.49 -4.28 32.34
CA MET A 1 13.00 -3.15 31.56
C MET A 1 13.66 -3.75 30.33
N TYR A 2 12.92 -3.91 29.24
CA TYR A 2 13.48 -4.37 27.98
C TYR A 2 14.35 -3.23 27.43
N ILE A 3 15.63 -3.48 27.23
CA ILE A 3 16.50 -2.58 26.50
C ILE A 3 16.08 -2.73 25.03
N VAL A 4 15.29 -1.77 24.53
CA VAL A 4 15.05 -1.67 23.08
C VAL A 4 16.41 -1.33 22.48
N MET A 5 17.06 -2.32 21.84
CA MET A 5 18.27 -2.05 21.08
C MET A 5 17.88 -1.14 19.90
N ALA A 6 18.55 0.01 19.76
CA ALA A 6 18.31 0.90 18.64
C ALA A 6 18.54 0.15 17.34
N ARG A 7 17.54 0.13 16.48
CA ARG A 7 17.63 -0.45 15.12
C ARG A 7 18.65 0.31 14.28
N LYS A 8 19.24 -0.37 13.32
CA LYS A 8 20.18 0.28 12.40
C LYS A 8 19.45 1.27 11.52
N LEU A 9 19.96 2.49 11.47
CA LEU A 9 19.51 3.51 10.50
C LEU A 9 20.22 3.32 9.17
N LYS A 10 19.47 3.39 8.08
CA LYS A 10 19.99 3.40 6.71
C LYS A 10 19.21 4.36 5.84
N SER A 11 19.92 5.09 4.96
CA SER A 11 19.29 5.90 3.92
C SER A 11 19.01 5.00 2.70
N MET A 12 17.73 4.83 2.36
CA MET A 12 17.28 4.00 1.25
C MET A 12 15.95 4.50 0.67
N ASP A 13 15.63 4.04 -0.53
CA ASP A 13 14.33 4.30 -1.15
C ASP A 13 13.30 3.19 -0.85
N GLY A 14 12.04 3.46 -1.21
CA GLY A 14 10.95 2.52 -0.94
C GLY A 14 11.12 1.17 -1.64
N ASN A 15 11.68 1.14 -2.85
CA ASN A 15 11.97 -0.13 -3.52
C ASN A 15 13.01 -0.96 -2.75
N ASN A 16 14.04 -0.32 -2.21
CA ASN A 16 15.05 -1.01 -1.40
C ASN A 16 14.44 -1.52 -0.07
N ALA A 17 13.60 -0.72 0.56
CA ALA A 17 12.90 -1.11 1.78
C ALA A 17 11.99 -2.33 1.55
N ALA A 18 11.17 -2.31 0.49
CA ALA A 18 10.33 -3.45 0.10
C ALA A 18 11.14 -4.70 -0.24
N ALA A 19 12.22 -4.54 -1.01
CA ALA A 19 13.13 -5.64 -1.33
C ALA A 19 13.75 -6.25 -0.07
N HIS A 20 14.22 -5.41 0.88
CA HIS A 20 14.84 -5.87 2.12
C HIS A 20 13.88 -6.73 2.94
N VAL A 21 12.68 -6.24 3.18
CA VAL A 21 11.70 -6.95 4.00
C VAL A 21 11.16 -8.19 3.30
N SER A 22 10.90 -8.11 2.01
CA SER A 22 10.38 -9.26 1.25
C SER A 22 11.39 -10.38 1.12
N TYR A 23 12.69 -10.06 0.95
CA TYR A 23 13.76 -11.06 0.87
C TYR A 23 13.75 -11.98 2.09
N ALA A 24 13.48 -11.44 3.27
CA ALA A 24 13.45 -12.22 4.52
C ALA A 24 12.47 -13.40 4.46
N PHE A 25 11.32 -13.22 3.81
CA PHE A 25 10.22 -14.20 3.78
C PHE A 25 10.10 -14.97 2.46
N THR A 26 11.00 -14.73 1.51
CA THR A 26 10.91 -15.26 0.15
C THR A 26 11.87 -16.43 -0.06
N GLU A 27 11.38 -17.53 -0.60
CA GLU A 27 12.19 -18.66 -1.07
C GLU A 27 12.36 -18.61 -2.59
N VAL A 28 11.33 -18.17 -3.30
CA VAL A 28 11.35 -17.97 -4.76
C VAL A 28 10.80 -16.60 -5.12
N ALA A 29 11.49 -15.87 -5.99
CA ALA A 29 11.01 -14.64 -6.59
C ALA A 29 10.74 -14.89 -8.09
N GLY A 30 9.46 -14.84 -8.49
CA GLY A 30 9.07 -14.90 -9.90
C GLY A 30 8.96 -13.47 -10.44
N ILE A 31 9.80 -13.06 -11.38
CA ILE A 31 9.92 -11.65 -11.77
C ILE A 31 9.77 -11.43 -13.28
N TYR A 32 9.30 -10.26 -13.63
CA TYR A 32 9.47 -9.63 -14.93
C TYR A 32 9.55 -8.12 -14.71
N PRO A 33 10.70 -7.48 -15.03
CA PRO A 33 10.94 -6.08 -14.66
C PRO A 33 9.98 -5.11 -15.33
N ILE A 34 9.44 -4.19 -14.53
CA ILE A 34 8.62 -3.06 -15.00
C ILE A 34 8.88 -1.83 -14.13
N THR A 35 9.10 -0.68 -14.76
CA THR A 35 9.25 0.61 -14.06
C THR A 35 7.93 1.03 -13.38
N PRO A 36 7.93 1.51 -12.12
CA PRO A 36 9.07 1.84 -11.26
C PRO A 36 9.48 0.72 -10.28
N SER A 37 8.96 -0.50 -10.39
CA SER A 37 9.19 -1.60 -9.45
C SER A 37 10.46 -2.42 -9.72
N SER A 38 11.07 -2.29 -10.89
CA SER A 38 12.27 -3.07 -11.29
C SER A 38 13.38 -3.10 -10.25
N PRO A 39 13.74 -1.97 -9.57
CA PRO A 39 14.81 -2.00 -8.59
C PRO A 39 14.59 -2.99 -7.42
N MET A 40 13.34 -3.32 -7.07
CA MET A 40 13.08 -4.34 -6.05
C MET A 40 13.63 -5.71 -6.47
N ALA A 41 13.35 -6.11 -7.70
CA ALA A 41 13.84 -7.36 -8.28
C ALA A 41 15.38 -7.36 -8.41
N ASP A 42 15.96 -6.23 -8.86
CA ASP A 42 17.41 -6.06 -9.01
C ASP A 42 18.12 -6.25 -7.64
N TYR A 43 17.62 -5.66 -6.57
CA TYR A 43 18.17 -5.84 -5.22
C TYR A 43 18.08 -7.30 -4.76
N VAL A 44 16.94 -7.94 -4.96
CA VAL A 44 16.75 -9.34 -4.56
C VAL A 44 17.69 -10.28 -5.32
N ASP A 45 17.85 -10.07 -6.63
CA ASP A 45 18.78 -10.86 -7.45
C ASP A 45 20.24 -10.65 -7.00
N GLN A 46 20.64 -9.39 -6.82
CA GLN A 46 21.98 -9.07 -6.33
C GLN A 46 22.28 -9.71 -4.96
N TRP A 47 21.35 -9.63 -4.01
CA TRP A 47 21.55 -10.21 -2.69
C TRP A 47 21.56 -11.74 -2.71
N SER A 48 20.75 -12.35 -3.57
CA SER A 48 20.78 -13.79 -3.82
C SER A 48 22.13 -14.24 -4.39
N ALA A 49 22.62 -13.56 -5.42
CA ALA A 49 23.93 -13.85 -6.01
C ALA A 49 25.09 -13.69 -5.01
N ASN A 50 24.95 -12.74 -4.07
CA ASN A 50 25.92 -12.54 -2.97
C ASN A 50 25.75 -13.53 -1.81
N GLY A 51 24.81 -14.47 -1.87
CA GLY A 51 24.61 -15.52 -0.89
C GLY A 51 23.90 -15.10 0.40
N LEU A 52 23.19 -13.94 0.41
CA LEU A 52 22.38 -13.52 1.54
C LEU A 52 21.34 -14.59 1.87
N LYS A 53 21.16 -14.88 3.15
CA LYS A 53 20.18 -15.87 3.61
C LYS A 53 18.89 -15.16 4.08
N ASN A 54 17.76 -15.76 3.70
CA ASN A 54 16.46 -15.40 4.24
C ASN A 54 16.27 -15.98 5.66
N ILE A 55 15.13 -15.75 6.30
CA ILE A 55 14.84 -16.23 7.65
C ILE A 55 14.77 -17.78 7.75
N PHE A 56 14.63 -18.47 6.61
CA PHE A 56 14.60 -19.93 6.52
C PHE A 56 16.00 -20.53 6.31
N GLY A 57 17.05 -19.69 6.20
CA GLY A 57 18.44 -20.10 6.02
C GLY A 57 18.82 -20.45 4.58
N THR A 58 18.01 -20.12 3.61
CA THR A 58 18.26 -20.33 2.17
C THR A 58 18.47 -19.00 1.44
N THR A 59 19.11 -19.03 0.27
CA THR A 59 19.11 -17.90 -0.67
C THR A 59 17.83 -17.91 -1.47
N VAL A 60 17.35 -16.74 -1.86
CA VAL A 60 16.16 -16.61 -2.72
C VAL A 60 16.51 -17.14 -4.13
N LYS A 61 15.65 -17.99 -4.68
CA LYS A 61 15.76 -18.40 -6.08
C LYS A 61 15.02 -17.40 -6.96
N VAL A 62 15.75 -16.58 -7.71
CA VAL A 62 15.18 -15.61 -8.63
C VAL A 62 14.95 -16.26 -10.00
N ILE A 63 13.75 -16.10 -10.55
CA ILE A 63 13.35 -16.63 -11.85
C ILE A 63 12.74 -15.51 -12.67
N GLU A 64 13.46 -15.06 -13.67
CA GLU A 64 12.97 -14.07 -14.65
C GLU A 64 12.21 -14.78 -15.75
N MET A 65 11.01 -14.28 -16.05
CA MET A 65 10.09 -14.84 -17.04
C MET A 65 10.01 -13.94 -18.29
N GLN A 66 9.19 -14.30 -19.26
CA GLN A 66 9.04 -13.56 -20.51
C GLN A 66 7.94 -12.50 -20.44
N SER A 67 7.12 -12.53 -19.40
CA SER A 67 6.05 -11.56 -19.14
C SER A 67 5.58 -11.64 -17.69
N GLU A 68 4.85 -10.65 -17.26
CA GLU A 68 4.24 -10.63 -15.91
C GLU A 68 3.24 -11.78 -15.73
N ALA A 69 2.51 -12.17 -16.78
CA ALA A 69 1.64 -13.35 -16.74
C ALA A 69 2.44 -14.63 -16.47
N GLY A 70 3.63 -14.76 -17.10
CA GLY A 70 4.57 -15.86 -16.82
C GLY A 70 5.13 -15.81 -15.40
N ALA A 71 5.47 -14.63 -14.91
CA ALA A 71 5.91 -14.44 -13.52
C ALA A 71 4.82 -14.86 -12.53
N ALA A 72 3.57 -14.44 -12.74
CA ALA A 72 2.43 -14.85 -11.92
C ALA A 72 2.16 -16.36 -11.98
N GLY A 73 2.34 -16.98 -13.15
CA GLY A 73 2.28 -18.44 -13.32
C GLY A 73 3.38 -19.16 -12.51
N THR A 74 4.59 -18.60 -12.50
CA THR A 74 5.70 -19.10 -11.69
C THR A 74 5.39 -18.97 -10.20
N VAL A 75 4.85 -17.82 -9.78
CA VAL A 75 4.41 -17.62 -8.37
C VAL A 75 3.37 -18.66 -7.99
N HIS A 76 2.32 -18.83 -8.78
CA HIS A 76 1.28 -19.82 -8.50
C HIS A 76 1.82 -21.26 -8.41
N GLY A 77 2.62 -21.68 -9.40
CA GLY A 77 3.21 -23.02 -9.41
C GLY A 77 4.18 -23.27 -8.25
N SER A 78 4.99 -22.29 -7.92
CA SER A 78 5.94 -22.36 -6.80
C SER A 78 5.23 -22.44 -5.45
N LEU A 79 4.19 -21.64 -5.23
CA LEU A 79 3.33 -21.73 -4.04
C LEU A 79 2.64 -23.08 -3.94
N ALA A 80 2.12 -23.61 -5.06
CA ALA A 80 1.51 -24.93 -5.10
C ALA A 80 2.51 -26.05 -4.76
N ALA A 81 3.79 -25.84 -5.07
CA ALA A 81 4.89 -26.74 -4.70
C ALA A 81 5.38 -26.53 -3.25
N GLY A 82 4.84 -25.59 -2.49
CA GLY A 82 5.14 -25.37 -1.08
C GLY A 82 6.30 -24.42 -0.80
N ALA A 83 6.72 -23.62 -1.77
CA ALA A 83 7.71 -22.56 -1.58
C ALA A 83 7.05 -21.19 -1.40
N LEU A 84 7.40 -20.46 -0.35
CA LEU A 84 6.94 -19.08 -0.15
C LEU A 84 7.50 -18.17 -1.26
N THR A 85 6.62 -17.57 -2.01
CA THR A 85 6.97 -16.90 -3.26
C THR A 85 6.47 -15.46 -3.30
N THR A 86 7.28 -14.57 -3.85
CA THR A 86 7.01 -13.14 -3.97
C THR A 86 7.22 -12.69 -5.43
N THR A 87 6.55 -11.60 -5.82
CA THR A 87 6.81 -10.88 -7.09
C THR A 87 6.77 -9.37 -6.88
N TYR A 88 7.35 -8.66 -7.84
CA TYR A 88 7.49 -7.20 -7.86
C TYR A 88 6.96 -6.69 -9.19
N THR A 89 5.99 -5.79 -9.18
CA THR A 89 5.31 -5.37 -10.41
C THR A 89 4.65 -3.99 -10.27
N ALA A 90 4.04 -3.52 -11.35
CA ALA A 90 3.29 -2.28 -11.44
C ALA A 90 2.39 -2.27 -12.68
N SER A 91 1.39 -1.39 -12.73
CA SER A 91 0.67 -0.98 -13.95
C SER A 91 0.10 -2.16 -14.75
N GLN A 92 0.29 -2.14 -16.09
CA GLN A 92 -0.14 -3.23 -16.97
C GLN A 92 0.42 -4.58 -16.55
N GLY A 93 1.63 -4.61 -15.97
CA GLY A 93 2.21 -5.85 -15.46
C GLY A 93 1.36 -6.48 -14.38
N LEU A 94 0.90 -5.68 -13.40
CA LEU A 94 -0.02 -6.17 -12.38
C LEU A 94 -1.35 -6.65 -12.98
N LEU A 95 -1.89 -5.93 -13.97
CA LEU A 95 -3.13 -6.34 -14.63
C LEU A 95 -2.99 -7.66 -15.39
N LEU A 96 -1.83 -7.93 -16.00
CA LEU A 96 -1.55 -9.22 -16.65
C LEU A 96 -1.49 -10.39 -15.66
N MET A 97 -1.29 -10.11 -14.36
CA MET A 97 -1.27 -11.12 -13.30
C MET A 97 -2.67 -11.48 -12.78
N ILE A 98 -3.70 -10.68 -13.07
CA ILE A 98 -5.06 -10.82 -12.49
C ILE A 98 -5.63 -12.24 -12.59
N PRO A 99 -5.57 -12.96 -13.72
CA PRO A 99 -6.10 -14.32 -13.80
C PRO A 99 -5.44 -15.28 -12.79
N ASN A 100 -4.12 -15.18 -12.62
CA ASN A 100 -3.39 -15.97 -11.62
C ASN A 100 -3.65 -15.48 -10.19
N MET A 101 -3.90 -14.19 -9.98
CA MET A 101 -4.26 -13.65 -8.66
C MET A 101 -5.57 -14.28 -8.17
N TYR A 102 -6.60 -14.38 -9.02
CA TYR A 102 -7.83 -15.09 -8.68
C TYR A 102 -7.58 -16.55 -8.28
N LYS A 103 -6.65 -17.23 -8.98
CA LYS A 103 -6.27 -18.62 -8.67
C LYS A 103 -5.56 -18.73 -7.33
N ILE A 104 -4.55 -17.91 -7.10
CA ILE A 104 -3.77 -17.87 -5.86
C ILE A 104 -4.68 -17.59 -4.67
N ALA A 105 -5.55 -16.58 -4.78
CA ALA A 105 -6.50 -16.23 -3.72
C ALA A 105 -7.54 -17.33 -3.49
N GLY A 106 -8.11 -17.88 -4.57
CA GLY A 106 -9.11 -18.97 -4.49
C GLY A 106 -8.56 -20.26 -3.88
N GLU A 107 -7.27 -20.52 -4.03
CA GLU A 107 -6.58 -21.66 -3.43
C GLU A 107 -6.01 -21.37 -2.04
N LEU A 108 -6.21 -20.15 -1.51
CA LEU A 108 -5.72 -19.71 -0.19
C LEU A 108 -4.19 -19.92 -0.03
N LEU A 109 -3.44 -19.50 -1.04
CA LEU A 109 -1.98 -19.61 -1.07
C LEU A 109 -1.35 -18.31 -0.56
N PRO A 110 -0.53 -18.35 0.51
CA PRO A 110 0.09 -17.16 1.08
C PRO A 110 1.21 -16.62 0.19
N CYS A 111 1.10 -15.39 -0.24
CA CYS A 111 2.17 -14.66 -0.91
C CYS A 111 1.98 -13.16 -0.78
N VAL A 112 3.00 -12.39 -1.13
CA VAL A 112 2.92 -10.93 -1.22
C VAL A 112 3.39 -10.47 -2.58
N PHE A 113 2.58 -9.65 -3.24
CA PHE A 113 2.93 -8.89 -4.43
C PHE A 113 3.30 -7.47 -3.97
N HIS A 114 4.56 -7.08 -4.12
CA HIS A 114 4.99 -5.72 -3.86
C HIS A 114 4.80 -4.86 -5.11
N VAL A 115 4.05 -3.78 -4.95
CA VAL A 115 3.63 -2.93 -6.07
C VAL A 115 4.04 -1.49 -5.84
N SER A 116 4.93 -0.98 -6.69
CA SER A 116 5.15 0.47 -6.82
C SER A 116 4.07 1.02 -7.74
N ALA A 117 2.93 1.44 -7.16
CA ALA A 117 1.71 1.73 -7.87
C ALA A 117 1.90 2.77 -8.98
N ARG A 118 1.43 2.44 -10.19
CA ARG A 118 1.64 3.22 -11.41
C ARG A 118 0.38 3.27 -12.26
N THR A 119 0.18 4.39 -12.97
CA THR A 119 -0.88 4.56 -13.97
C THR A 119 -1.02 3.35 -14.88
N VAL A 120 -2.25 3.03 -15.26
CA VAL A 120 -2.56 2.12 -16.37
C VAL A 120 -2.73 2.93 -17.64
N ALA A 121 -2.09 2.50 -18.74
CA ALA A 121 -2.23 3.16 -20.02
C ALA A 121 -3.69 3.17 -20.47
N SER A 122 -4.18 4.36 -20.82
CA SER A 122 -5.54 4.59 -21.28
C SER A 122 -5.52 5.38 -22.61
N HIS A 123 -5.79 6.70 -22.61
CA HIS A 123 -5.65 7.53 -23.78
C HIS A 123 -4.18 7.75 -24.19
N ALA A 124 -3.24 7.59 -23.25
CA ALA A 124 -1.81 7.67 -23.47
C ALA A 124 -1.08 6.77 -22.47
N LEU A 125 0.16 6.40 -22.78
CA LEU A 125 1.08 5.81 -21.82
C LEU A 125 1.59 6.88 -20.87
N ASN A 126 1.53 6.60 -19.57
CA ASN A 126 2.19 7.37 -18.53
C ASN A 126 2.89 6.37 -17.59
N ILE A 127 4.15 6.62 -17.24
CA ILE A 127 4.93 5.73 -16.38
C ILE A 127 4.91 6.15 -14.90
N PHE A 128 4.33 7.31 -14.59
CA PHE A 128 4.33 7.84 -13.23
C PHE A 128 3.20 7.27 -12.36
N GLY A 129 3.27 7.55 -11.05
CA GLY A 129 2.43 6.89 -10.06
C GLY A 129 0.99 7.37 -10.02
N ASP A 130 0.09 6.45 -9.83
CA ASP A 130 -1.25 6.57 -9.24
C ASP A 130 -1.73 5.19 -8.81
N HIS A 131 -2.97 5.06 -8.35
CA HIS A 131 -3.51 3.80 -7.81
C HIS A 131 -4.43 3.05 -8.79
N SER A 132 -4.44 3.40 -10.07
CA SER A 132 -5.33 2.76 -11.05
C SER A 132 -5.06 1.25 -11.21
N ASP A 133 -3.81 0.84 -11.11
CA ASP A 133 -3.41 -0.57 -11.20
C ASP A 133 -3.87 -1.39 -9.98
N VAL A 134 -3.60 -0.91 -8.77
CA VAL A 134 -4.00 -1.63 -7.54
C VAL A 134 -5.52 -1.64 -7.37
N TYR A 135 -6.21 -0.56 -7.72
CA TYR A 135 -7.67 -0.55 -7.68
C TYR A 135 -8.31 -1.54 -8.68
N ALA A 136 -7.68 -1.77 -9.85
CA ALA A 136 -8.15 -2.79 -10.78
C ALA A 136 -8.09 -4.21 -10.18
N CYS A 137 -7.22 -4.44 -9.20
CA CYS A 137 -7.03 -5.73 -8.53
C CYS A 137 -7.89 -5.92 -7.27
N ARG A 138 -8.64 -4.91 -6.80
CA ARG A 138 -9.38 -4.93 -5.53
C ARG A 138 -10.39 -6.06 -5.35
N GLN A 139 -10.82 -6.69 -6.44
CA GLN A 139 -11.79 -7.79 -6.43
C GLN A 139 -11.16 -9.18 -6.62
N THR A 140 -9.83 -9.29 -6.73
CA THR A 140 -9.14 -10.56 -7.00
C THR A 140 -9.13 -11.51 -5.81
N GLY A 141 -9.38 -11.00 -4.61
CA GLY A 141 -9.25 -11.73 -3.36
C GLY A 141 -7.90 -11.56 -2.67
N PHE A 142 -7.01 -10.73 -3.20
CA PHE A 142 -5.83 -10.30 -2.46
C PHE A 142 -6.23 -9.28 -1.38
N ALA A 143 -5.71 -9.46 -0.17
CA ALA A 143 -5.72 -8.39 0.82
C ALA A 143 -4.82 -7.24 0.33
N MET A 144 -5.13 -6.01 0.71
CA MET A 144 -4.42 -4.84 0.18
C MET A 144 -3.97 -3.94 1.33
N LEU A 145 -2.66 -3.76 1.46
CA LEU A 145 -2.03 -2.92 2.46
C LEU A 145 -1.34 -1.74 1.78
N ALA A 146 -1.68 -0.52 2.19
CA ALA A 146 -1.19 0.74 1.63
C ALA A 146 -0.20 1.42 2.57
N GLU A 147 0.86 2.02 2.02
CA GLU A 147 1.95 2.64 2.74
C GLU A 147 2.17 4.08 2.27
N SER A 148 2.45 4.98 3.21
CA SER A 148 2.58 6.41 2.91
C SER A 148 4.02 6.83 2.61
N ASN A 149 5.01 6.22 3.25
CA ASN A 149 6.42 6.60 3.18
C ASN A 149 7.36 5.40 3.28
N VAL A 150 8.66 5.63 3.16
CA VAL A 150 9.68 4.56 3.11
C VAL A 150 9.78 3.78 4.42
N GLN A 151 9.58 4.42 5.57
CA GLN A 151 9.56 3.71 6.86
C GLN A 151 8.37 2.76 6.93
N GLU A 152 7.20 3.20 6.49
CA GLU A 152 6.01 2.35 6.46
C GLU A 152 6.18 1.17 5.50
N VAL A 153 6.84 1.35 4.34
CA VAL A 153 7.19 0.25 3.43
C VAL A 153 8.02 -0.82 4.14
N MET A 154 9.01 -0.41 4.94
CA MET A 154 9.84 -1.33 5.74
C MET A 154 9.02 -2.07 6.78
N ASP A 155 8.14 -1.38 7.50
CA ASP A 155 7.45 -1.91 8.67
C ASP A 155 6.18 -2.69 8.30
N LEU A 156 5.34 -2.13 7.43
CA LEU A 156 4.09 -2.75 7.01
C LEU A 156 4.30 -3.85 5.96
N GLY A 157 5.37 -3.77 5.16
CA GLY A 157 5.79 -4.88 4.32
C GLY A 157 6.05 -6.16 5.13
N ALA A 158 6.62 -6.04 6.33
CA ALA A 158 6.76 -7.18 7.25
C ALA A 158 5.37 -7.69 7.70
N VAL A 159 4.46 -6.77 8.06
CA VAL A 159 3.07 -7.14 8.44
C VAL A 159 2.38 -7.89 7.32
N ALA A 160 2.53 -7.46 6.06
CA ALA A 160 1.92 -8.12 4.90
C ALA A 160 2.37 -9.59 4.77
N HIS A 161 3.69 -9.86 4.87
CA HIS A 161 4.21 -11.22 4.80
C HIS A 161 3.75 -12.09 5.98
N LEU A 162 3.88 -11.57 7.20
CA LEU A 162 3.48 -12.28 8.41
C LEU A 162 1.97 -12.61 8.41
N ALA A 163 1.15 -11.64 8.01
CA ALA A 163 -0.30 -11.83 7.93
C ALA A 163 -0.71 -12.78 6.79
N ALA A 164 -0.05 -12.72 5.64
CA ALA A 164 -0.29 -13.65 4.54
C ALA A 164 -0.01 -15.09 4.96
N ILE A 165 1.12 -15.35 5.60
CA ILE A 165 1.51 -16.68 6.08
C ILE A 165 0.48 -17.21 7.08
N LYS A 166 0.14 -16.43 8.10
CA LYS A 166 -0.80 -16.85 9.15
C LYS A 166 -2.23 -16.98 8.64
N GLY A 167 -2.70 -16.00 7.84
CA GLY A 167 -4.08 -15.91 7.36
C GLY A 167 -4.38 -16.77 6.14
N ARG A 168 -3.37 -17.26 5.44
CA ARG A 168 -3.51 -17.99 4.16
C ARG A 168 -4.21 -17.16 3.07
N VAL A 169 -4.16 -15.85 3.17
CA VAL A 169 -4.70 -14.92 2.18
C VAL A 169 -3.52 -14.17 1.55
N PRO A 170 -3.41 -14.12 0.23
CA PRO A 170 -2.35 -13.36 -0.43
C PRO A 170 -2.54 -11.85 -0.26
N PHE A 171 -1.45 -11.08 -0.31
CA PHE A 171 -1.46 -9.63 -0.16
C PHE A 171 -0.89 -8.92 -1.38
N ILE A 172 -1.49 -7.79 -1.74
CA ILE A 172 -0.83 -6.68 -2.40
C ILE A 172 -0.33 -5.74 -1.32
N ASN A 173 0.98 -5.55 -1.26
CA ASN A 173 1.63 -4.53 -0.46
C ASN A 173 2.05 -3.41 -1.40
N PHE A 174 1.48 -2.21 -1.29
CA PHE A 174 1.67 -1.17 -2.29
C PHE A 174 1.96 0.21 -1.72
N PHE A 175 2.77 0.92 -2.43
CA PHE A 175 3.16 2.30 -2.17
C PHE A 175 3.26 3.08 -3.48
N ASP A 176 3.28 4.39 -3.39
CA ASP A 176 3.24 5.24 -4.56
C ASP A 176 4.52 5.13 -5.41
N GLY A 177 4.32 4.79 -6.68
CA GLY A 177 5.39 4.77 -7.66
C GLY A 177 6.02 6.16 -7.85
N PHE A 178 7.34 6.21 -7.99
CA PHE A 178 8.21 7.37 -8.02
C PHE A 178 8.24 8.20 -6.74
N ARG A 179 7.11 8.52 -6.13
CA ARG A 179 7.07 9.24 -4.86
C ARG A 179 7.77 8.42 -3.77
N THR A 180 7.09 7.41 -3.25
CA THR A 180 7.67 6.57 -2.18
C THR A 180 8.72 5.61 -2.71
N SER A 181 8.51 5.03 -3.91
CA SER A 181 9.41 4.01 -4.45
C SER A 181 10.83 4.50 -4.72
N HIS A 182 11.03 5.79 -5.01
CA HIS A 182 12.33 6.41 -5.32
C HIS A 182 12.70 7.53 -4.35
N GLU A 183 11.87 7.85 -3.39
CA GLU A 183 12.17 8.78 -2.33
C GLU A 183 13.22 8.18 -1.38
N ILE A 184 14.27 8.94 -1.09
CA ILE A 184 15.32 8.49 -0.17
C ILE A 184 15.01 9.08 1.21
N GLN A 185 14.81 8.19 2.18
CA GLN A 185 14.63 8.54 3.58
C GLN A 185 15.65 7.79 4.44
N LYS A 186 16.02 8.36 5.56
CA LYS A 186 16.80 7.69 6.59
C LYS A 186 15.85 6.97 7.53
N ILE A 187 15.82 5.66 7.42
CA ILE A 187 14.85 4.80 8.11
C ILE A 187 15.51 3.79 9.03
N GLU A 188 14.76 3.32 10.00
CA GLU A 188 15.10 2.15 10.80
C GLU A 188 14.83 0.86 10.03
N VAL A 189 15.80 -0.06 10.03
CA VAL A 189 15.76 -1.30 9.23
C VAL A 189 15.59 -2.51 10.13
N TRP A 190 14.74 -3.46 9.74
CA TRP A 190 14.60 -4.75 10.42
C TRP A 190 15.86 -5.60 10.32
N ASP A 191 16.27 -6.18 11.44
CA ASP A 191 17.15 -7.34 11.43
C ASP A 191 16.31 -8.61 11.14
N TYR A 192 16.88 -9.57 10.42
CA TYR A 192 16.15 -10.79 10.03
C TYR A 192 15.82 -11.71 11.21
N ASP A 193 16.58 -11.62 12.30
CA ASP A 193 16.27 -12.35 13.53
C ASP A 193 14.96 -11.86 14.16
N ASP A 194 14.69 -10.54 14.16
CA ASP A 194 13.43 -9.98 14.63
C ASP A 194 12.24 -10.44 13.76
N LEU A 195 12.42 -10.43 12.44
CA LEU A 195 11.40 -10.90 11.51
C LEU A 195 11.10 -12.39 11.69
N LYS A 196 12.14 -13.20 11.93
CA LYS A 196 12.03 -14.63 12.21
C LYS A 196 11.30 -14.91 13.52
N GLU A 197 11.58 -14.13 14.56
CA GLU A 197 10.89 -14.23 15.87
C GLU A 197 9.39 -13.98 15.75
N MET A 198 8.99 -13.00 14.90
CA MET A 198 7.58 -12.69 14.69
C MET A 198 6.86 -13.69 13.78
N CYS A 199 7.60 -14.46 12.96
CA CYS A 199 7.02 -15.37 11.98
C CYS A 199 6.38 -16.59 12.66
N ASP A 200 5.14 -16.89 12.27
CA ASP A 200 4.44 -18.12 12.68
C ASP A 200 4.99 -19.31 11.88
N MET A 201 6.02 -19.98 12.45
CA MET A 201 6.68 -21.10 11.79
C MET A 201 5.79 -22.35 11.67
N ASP A 202 4.78 -22.50 12.54
CA ASP A 202 3.80 -23.59 12.45
C ASP A 202 2.89 -23.37 11.23
N ALA A 203 2.52 -22.11 10.96
CA ALA A 203 1.79 -21.76 9.74
C ALA A 203 2.60 -21.99 8.47
N VAL A 204 3.91 -21.70 8.49
CA VAL A 204 4.84 -22.02 7.37
C VAL A 204 4.88 -23.52 7.15
N GLU A 205 5.02 -24.32 8.20
CA GLU A 205 5.05 -25.78 8.08
C GLU A 205 3.71 -26.34 7.59
N ALA A 206 2.59 -25.81 8.09
CA ALA A 206 1.26 -26.17 7.64
C ALA A 206 1.08 -25.86 6.16
N PHE A 207 1.56 -24.71 5.69
CA PHE A 207 1.57 -24.36 4.26
C PHE A 207 2.36 -25.37 3.44
N ARG A 208 3.58 -25.73 3.86
CA ARG A 208 4.42 -26.70 3.16
C ARG A 208 3.78 -28.11 3.12
N LYS A 209 3.09 -28.52 4.17
CA LYS A 209 2.35 -29.80 4.21
C LYS A 209 1.17 -29.83 3.23
N HIS A 210 0.64 -28.69 2.81
CA HIS A 210 -0.41 -28.59 1.79
C HIS A 210 0.15 -28.53 0.35
N ALA A 211 1.46 -28.62 0.17
CA ALA A 211 2.07 -28.69 -1.15
C ALA A 211 1.58 -29.89 -1.95
N LEU A 212 1.57 -29.77 -3.27
CA LEU A 212 1.30 -30.88 -4.17
C LEU A 212 2.41 -31.93 -3.98
N ASN A 213 2.03 -33.10 -3.50
CA ASN A 213 2.95 -34.20 -3.19
C ASN A 213 2.33 -35.53 -3.70
N PRO A 214 3.03 -36.30 -4.55
CA PRO A 214 2.52 -37.56 -5.05
C PRO A 214 2.30 -38.63 -3.97
N GLU A 215 3.00 -38.55 -2.83
CA GLU A 215 2.79 -39.45 -1.68
C GLU A 215 1.52 -39.10 -0.88
N HIS A 216 1.07 -37.85 -0.94
CA HIS A 216 -0.14 -37.35 -0.32
C HIS A 216 -0.94 -36.52 -1.34
N PRO A 217 -1.53 -37.20 -2.37
CA PRO A 217 -2.16 -36.49 -3.47
C PRO A 217 -3.36 -35.68 -2.99
N ALA A 218 -3.40 -34.41 -3.40
CA ALA A 218 -4.52 -33.51 -3.20
C ALA A 218 -4.94 -32.91 -4.54
N MET A 219 -6.23 -32.75 -4.74
CA MET A 219 -6.76 -32.07 -5.92
C MET A 219 -7.08 -30.62 -5.55
N ARG A 220 -6.57 -29.68 -6.33
CA ARG A 220 -6.91 -28.27 -6.24
C ARG A 220 -6.92 -27.63 -7.62
N GLY A 221 -7.69 -26.57 -7.78
CA GLY A 221 -7.75 -25.84 -9.05
C GLY A 221 -8.36 -26.62 -10.21
N SER A 222 -9.13 -27.68 -9.93
CA SER A 222 -9.83 -28.47 -10.93
C SER A 222 -11.10 -27.77 -11.41
N HIS A 223 -11.85 -28.42 -12.29
CA HIS A 223 -13.15 -27.95 -12.76
C HIS A 223 -14.25 -28.28 -11.76
N GLU A 224 -15.12 -27.31 -11.49
CA GLU A 224 -16.32 -27.48 -10.68
C GLU A 224 -17.56 -27.07 -11.49
N ASN A 225 -18.65 -27.83 -11.33
CA ASN A 225 -19.94 -27.50 -11.91
C ASN A 225 -20.74 -26.52 -11.04
N GLY A 226 -21.83 -25.99 -11.58
CA GLY A 226 -22.64 -24.99 -10.91
C GLY A 226 -23.33 -25.47 -9.62
N ASP A 227 -23.36 -26.75 -9.36
CA ASP A 227 -23.92 -27.37 -8.16
C ASP A 227 -23.06 -27.16 -6.89
N ILE A 228 -21.73 -26.98 -7.04
CA ILE A 228 -20.80 -26.82 -5.91
C ILE A 228 -19.96 -25.53 -5.94
N PHE A 229 -19.77 -24.90 -7.10
CA PHE A 229 -18.87 -23.76 -7.25
C PHE A 229 -19.21 -22.59 -6.33
N PHE A 230 -20.49 -22.24 -6.19
CA PHE A 230 -20.92 -21.13 -5.33
C PHE A 230 -20.63 -21.41 -3.86
N GLN A 231 -20.96 -22.61 -3.38
CA GLN A 231 -20.68 -23.02 -2.00
C GLN A 231 -19.19 -22.96 -1.68
N HIS A 232 -18.32 -23.38 -2.62
CA HIS A 232 -16.87 -23.27 -2.43
C HIS A 232 -16.38 -21.81 -2.43
N ARG A 233 -17.01 -20.93 -3.24
CA ARG A 233 -16.71 -19.48 -3.18
C ARG A 233 -17.07 -18.89 -1.82
N GLU A 234 -18.17 -19.29 -1.20
CA GLU A 234 -18.57 -18.84 0.13
C GLU A 234 -17.72 -19.45 1.27
N ALA A 235 -17.19 -20.66 1.09
CA ALA A 235 -16.37 -21.34 2.11
C ALA A 235 -15.07 -20.59 2.46
N CYS A 236 -14.61 -19.68 1.61
CA CYS A 236 -13.42 -18.87 1.88
C CYS A 236 -13.70 -17.68 2.83
N ASN A 237 -14.96 -17.28 3.06
CA ASN A 237 -15.33 -16.07 3.81
C ASN A 237 -14.65 -16.01 5.19
N LYS A 238 -14.60 -17.12 5.92
CA LYS A 238 -13.95 -17.19 7.24
C LYS A 238 -12.48 -16.76 7.25
N TYR A 239 -11.77 -16.96 6.15
CA TYR A 239 -10.37 -16.52 6.04
C TYR A 239 -10.29 -15.02 5.87
N TYR A 240 -11.16 -14.44 5.03
CA TYR A 240 -11.22 -12.98 4.81
C TYR A 240 -11.72 -12.24 6.05
N GLU A 241 -12.68 -12.79 6.79
CA GLU A 241 -13.17 -12.24 8.05
C GLU A 241 -12.08 -12.21 9.13
N ALA A 242 -11.13 -13.16 9.10
CA ALA A 242 -10.02 -13.22 10.05
C ALA A 242 -8.89 -12.22 9.72
N VAL A 243 -8.72 -11.79 8.46
CA VAL A 243 -7.58 -10.95 8.03
C VAL A 243 -7.44 -9.67 8.84
N PRO A 244 -8.50 -8.86 9.09
CA PRO A 244 -8.33 -7.62 9.85
C PRO A 244 -7.72 -7.86 11.23
N GLY A 245 -8.21 -8.86 11.97
CA GLY A 245 -7.68 -9.20 13.30
C GLY A 245 -6.24 -9.72 13.25
N ILE A 246 -5.87 -10.50 12.21
CA ILE A 246 -4.49 -10.98 12.02
C ILE A 246 -3.56 -9.80 11.71
N VAL A 247 -3.99 -8.86 10.87
CA VAL A 247 -3.19 -7.65 10.56
C VAL A 247 -3.01 -6.79 11.81
N GLU A 248 -4.08 -6.58 12.60
CA GLU A 248 -3.98 -5.85 13.89
C GLU A 248 -3.01 -6.54 14.86
N GLU A 249 -3.02 -7.87 14.94
CA GLU A 249 -2.08 -8.63 15.78
C GLU A 249 -0.62 -8.35 15.37
N TYR A 250 -0.33 -8.40 14.07
CA TYR A 250 1.05 -8.14 13.61
C TYR A 250 1.44 -6.68 13.66
N MET A 251 0.51 -5.76 13.41
CA MET A 251 0.74 -4.33 13.67
C MET A 251 1.08 -4.10 15.15
N ALA A 252 0.35 -4.73 16.08
CA ALA A 252 0.63 -4.62 17.51
C ALA A 252 2.03 -5.17 17.88
N LYS A 253 2.47 -6.29 17.28
CA LYS A 253 3.81 -6.85 17.48
C LYS A 253 4.90 -5.88 16.98
N VAL A 254 4.70 -5.32 15.79
CA VAL A 254 5.59 -4.30 15.21
C VAL A 254 5.62 -3.06 16.11
N ASN A 255 4.48 -2.52 16.48
CA ASN A 255 4.37 -1.36 17.38
C ASN A 255 5.12 -1.57 18.69
N ALA A 256 4.99 -2.76 19.29
CA ALA A 256 5.67 -3.09 20.54
C ALA A 256 7.20 -3.13 20.41
N LYS A 257 7.71 -3.59 19.24
CA LYS A 257 9.15 -3.68 18.99
C LYS A 257 9.80 -2.34 18.66
N ILE A 258 9.08 -1.45 17.98
CA ILE A 258 9.68 -0.22 17.42
C ILE A 258 9.05 1.08 17.92
N GLY A 259 8.05 1.01 18.80
CA GLY A 259 7.43 2.18 19.41
C GLY A 259 6.51 2.98 18.48
N THR A 260 5.96 2.36 17.45
CA THR A 260 4.99 2.96 16.53
C THR A 260 3.54 2.75 17.00
N ASN A 261 2.58 3.25 16.23
CA ASN A 261 1.14 3.10 16.50
C ASN A 261 0.37 2.76 15.21
N TYR A 262 0.82 1.75 14.46
CA TYR A 262 0.11 1.30 13.28
C TYR A 262 -1.22 0.65 13.63
N GLN A 263 -2.27 1.04 12.90
CA GLN A 263 -3.63 0.52 12.98
C GLN A 263 -4.17 0.35 11.55
N LEU A 264 -5.27 -0.39 11.38
CA LEU A 264 -5.91 -0.57 10.08
C LEU A 264 -6.34 0.78 9.46
N PHE A 265 -6.81 1.67 10.31
CA PHE A 265 -7.15 3.08 10.02
C PHE A 265 -6.54 3.94 11.12
N ASN A 266 -5.54 4.73 10.79
CA ASN A 266 -4.94 5.64 11.77
C ASN A 266 -5.58 7.02 11.69
N TYR A 267 -6.12 7.49 12.80
CA TYR A 267 -6.54 8.87 12.93
C TYR A 267 -5.37 9.78 13.31
N TYR A 268 -5.31 10.95 12.68
CA TYR A 268 -4.37 12.02 12.99
C TYR A 268 -5.08 13.37 13.00
N GLY A 269 -4.85 14.21 13.99
CA GLY A 269 -5.38 15.58 14.07
C GLY A 269 -6.12 15.90 15.38
N ALA A 270 -7.00 16.89 15.34
CA ALA A 270 -7.76 17.33 16.51
C ALA A 270 -8.74 16.24 16.98
N PRO A 271 -8.80 15.89 18.27
CA PRO A 271 -9.69 14.84 18.76
C PRO A 271 -11.18 15.16 18.59
N ASP A 272 -11.50 16.44 18.41
CA ASP A 272 -12.84 16.98 18.17
C ASP A 272 -12.97 17.61 16.78
N ALA A 273 -12.26 17.04 15.79
CA ALA A 273 -12.33 17.51 14.40
C ALA A 273 -13.76 17.44 13.85
N ASP A 274 -14.19 18.50 13.18
CA ASP A 274 -15.48 18.58 12.47
C ASP A 274 -15.35 18.30 10.97
N ARG A 275 -14.12 18.38 10.43
CA ARG A 275 -13.75 18.13 9.03
C ARG A 275 -12.60 17.13 8.97
N VAL A 276 -12.80 16.05 8.21
CA VAL A 276 -11.84 14.95 8.13
C VAL A 276 -11.54 14.61 6.66
N ILE A 277 -10.27 14.39 6.35
CA ILE A 277 -9.87 13.76 5.10
C ILE A 277 -9.69 12.26 5.35
N ILE A 278 -10.09 11.42 4.41
CA ILE A 278 -9.78 9.98 4.38
C ILE A 278 -8.96 9.73 3.11
N ALA A 279 -7.76 9.18 3.26
CA ALA A 279 -6.85 8.94 2.15
C ALA A 279 -5.90 7.78 2.43
N MET A 280 -5.18 7.32 1.40
CA MET A 280 -4.09 6.34 1.51
C MET A 280 -2.93 6.74 0.60
N GLY A 281 -1.73 6.22 0.90
CA GLY A 281 -0.51 6.53 0.16
C GLY A 281 0.15 7.85 0.58
N SER A 282 1.05 8.34 -0.26
CA SER A 282 1.97 9.43 0.07
C SER A 282 1.30 10.79 0.35
N ILE A 283 0.05 11.01 -0.03
CA ILE A 283 -0.68 12.23 0.32
C ILE A 283 -0.88 12.39 1.83
N CYS A 284 -0.82 11.29 2.57
CA CYS A 284 -1.04 11.34 4.02
C CYS A 284 -0.01 12.22 4.73
N ASP A 285 1.26 12.14 4.34
CA ASP A 285 2.33 12.89 5.02
C ASP A 285 2.18 14.41 4.84
N VAL A 286 1.90 14.88 3.61
CA VAL A 286 1.63 16.30 3.36
C VAL A 286 0.34 16.76 4.03
N THR A 287 -0.64 15.86 4.18
CA THR A 287 -1.89 16.18 4.87
C THR A 287 -1.68 16.36 6.37
N GLU A 288 -0.82 15.56 7.01
CA GLU A 288 -0.44 15.74 8.42
C GLU A 288 0.21 17.09 8.66
N GLU A 289 1.14 17.48 7.80
CA GLU A 289 1.82 18.79 7.87
C GLU A 289 0.82 19.97 7.80
N VAL A 290 -0.16 19.87 6.89
CA VAL A 290 -1.24 20.88 6.78
C VAL A 290 -2.14 20.87 8.02
N ILE A 291 -2.47 19.71 8.57
CA ILE A 291 -3.28 19.58 9.79
C ILE A 291 -2.59 20.23 10.98
N ASP A 292 -1.29 20.01 11.14
CA ASP A 292 -0.51 20.61 12.21
C ASP A 292 -0.58 22.14 12.12
N TYR A 293 -0.42 22.68 10.92
CA TYR A 293 -0.55 24.11 10.70
C TYR A 293 -1.95 24.63 11.03
N LEU A 294 -3.00 24.00 10.48
CA LEU A 294 -4.38 24.43 10.66
C LEU A 294 -4.82 24.35 12.14
N ASN A 295 -4.53 23.25 12.81
CA ASN A 295 -4.90 23.06 14.22
C ASN A 295 -4.13 24.01 15.14
N ALA A 296 -2.86 24.35 14.84
CA ALA A 296 -2.12 25.38 15.54
C ALA A 296 -2.72 26.79 15.39
N HIS A 297 -3.50 27.01 14.33
CA HIS A 297 -4.21 28.27 14.06
C HIS A 297 -5.69 28.26 14.47
N GLY A 298 -6.10 27.27 15.27
CA GLY A 298 -7.43 27.21 15.88
C GLY A 298 -8.50 26.47 15.07
N GLU A 299 -8.12 25.83 13.96
CA GLU A 299 -9.00 24.93 13.21
C GLU A 299 -9.15 23.57 13.94
N LYS A 300 -10.14 22.77 13.53
CA LYS A 300 -10.40 21.44 14.07
C LYS A 300 -10.52 20.44 12.93
N VAL A 301 -9.38 20.02 12.42
CA VAL A 301 -9.29 19.15 11.25
C VAL A 301 -8.52 17.88 11.56
N GLY A 302 -8.78 16.84 10.78
CA GLY A 302 -8.12 15.56 10.94
C GLY A 302 -8.04 14.75 9.66
N LEU A 303 -7.22 13.70 9.70
CA LEU A 303 -6.99 12.72 8.66
C LEU A 303 -7.23 11.32 9.20
N ILE A 304 -7.86 10.45 8.39
CA ILE A 304 -7.81 9.01 8.59
C ILE A 304 -6.95 8.42 7.46
N LYS A 305 -5.81 7.84 7.85
CA LYS A 305 -4.95 7.08 6.94
C LYS A 305 -5.48 5.66 6.80
N VAL A 306 -5.83 5.27 5.59
CA VAL A 306 -6.26 3.89 5.28
C VAL A 306 -5.00 3.05 5.03
N ARG A 307 -4.77 2.04 5.86
CA ARG A 307 -3.67 1.08 5.69
C ARG A 307 -4.16 -0.25 5.14
N LEU A 308 -5.13 -0.89 5.79
CA LEU A 308 -5.78 -2.09 5.23
C LEU A 308 -6.98 -1.67 4.37
N TYR A 309 -6.79 -1.67 3.06
CA TYR A 309 -7.87 -1.32 2.12
C TYR A 309 -8.79 -2.53 1.82
N ARG A 310 -8.23 -3.75 1.78
CA ARG A 310 -8.97 -5.00 1.60
C ARG A 310 -8.43 -6.10 2.52
N PRO A 311 -9.31 -6.87 3.20
CA PRO A 311 -10.74 -6.64 3.38
C PRO A 311 -11.04 -5.29 4.04
N PHE A 312 -12.15 -4.64 3.65
CA PHE A 312 -12.50 -3.34 4.19
C PHE A 312 -13.20 -3.49 5.55
N ALA A 313 -12.47 -3.22 6.63
CA ALA A 313 -12.97 -3.32 8.00
C ALA A 313 -13.80 -2.06 8.37
N ALA A 314 -15.06 -2.05 7.94
CA ALA A 314 -15.94 -0.88 8.09
C ALA A 314 -16.12 -0.45 9.55
N ASP A 315 -16.25 -1.39 10.49
CA ASP A 315 -16.34 -1.14 11.91
C ASP A 315 -15.15 -0.39 12.48
N LYS A 316 -13.93 -0.71 11.99
CA LYS A 316 -12.68 -0.05 12.38
C LYS A 316 -12.59 1.35 11.81
N LEU A 317 -13.02 1.55 10.55
CA LEU A 317 -13.13 2.88 9.97
C LEU A 317 -14.08 3.75 10.79
N ILE A 318 -15.29 3.26 11.08
CA ILE A 318 -16.28 4.01 11.84
C ILE A 318 -15.77 4.38 13.23
N ALA A 319 -15.06 3.47 13.90
CA ALA A 319 -14.45 3.72 15.21
C ALA A 319 -13.32 4.79 15.16
N ALA A 320 -12.68 4.97 14.01
CA ALA A 320 -11.63 5.97 13.84
C ALA A 320 -12.17 7.39 13.54
N ILE A 321 -13.46 7.52 13.17
CA ILE A 321 -14.06 8.82 12.86
C ILE A 321 -14.37 9.56 14.16
N PRO A 322 -13.88 10.80 14.36
CA PRO A 322 -14.27 11.62 15.52
C PRO A 322 -15.79 11.81 15.60
N ALA A 323 -16.36 11.68 16.80
CA ALA A 323 -17.81 11.85 17.01
C ALA A 323 -18.33 13.24 16.62
N THR A 324 -17.46 14.23 16.50
CA THR A 324 -17.75 15.60 16.07
C THR A 324 -17.69 15.82 14.57
N ALA A 325 -17.23 14.82 13.81
CA ALA A 325 -17.09 14.94 12.36
C ALA A 325 -18.44 15.15 11.67
N LYS A 326 -18.53 16.19 10.86
CA LYS A 326 -19.73 16.56 10.10
C LYS A 326 -19.51 16.44 8.60
N LYS A 327 -18.27 16.59 8.16
CA LYS A 327 -17.89 16.63 6.76
C LYS A 327 -16.64 15.81 6.53
N ILE A 328 -16.69 14.98 5.51
CA ILE A 328 -15.58 14.10 5.15
C ILE A 328 -15.26 14.30 3.67
N ALA A 329 -13.97 14.50 3.34
CA ALA A 329 -13.47 14.39 1.97
C ALA A 329 -12.70 13.07 1.84
N VAL A 330 -13.08 12.23 0.90
CA VAL A 330 -12.36 11.02 0.55
C VAL A 330 -11.51 11.30 -0.68
N LEU A 331 -10.20 11.12 -0.57
CA LEU A 331 -9.27 11.40 -1.66
C LEU A 331 -8.80 10.09 -2.31
N ASP A 332 -9.13 9.94 -3.59
CA ASP A 332 -8.74 8.81 -4.42
C ASP A 332 -7.69 9.21 -5.46
N ARG A 333 -6.57 8.50 -5.51
CA ARG A 333 -5.50 8.72 -6.50
C ARG A 333 -5.77 7.92 -7.78
N THR A 334 -6.99 8.01 -8.27
CA THR A 334 -7.45 7.33 -9.48
C THR A 334 -8.64 8.04 -10.10
N LYS A 335 -9.00 7.62 -11.32
CA LYS A 335 -10.25 7.95 -11.96
C LYS A 335 -10.87 6.67 -12.52
N GLU A 336 -12.08 6.33 -12.06
CA GLU A 336 -12.87 5.23 -12.60
C GLU A 336 -13.96 5.78 -13.55
N PRO A 337 -13.74 5.76 -14.88
CA PRO A 337 -14.69 6.32 -15.83
C PRO A 337 -16.05 5.61 -15.78
N GLY A 338 -17.13 6.38 -15.67
CA GLY A 338 -18.50 5.85 -15.65
C GLY A 338 -18.99 5.37 -14.28
N SER A 339 -18.16 5.40 -13.24
CA SER A 339 -18.58 5.12 -11.88
C SER A 339 -19.29 6.32 -11.22
N LEU A 340 -20.08 6.06 -10.18
CA LEU A 340 -20.73 7.09 -9.34
C LEU A 340 -19.72 7.82 -8.43
N GLY A 341 -18.53 7.27 -8.28
CA GLY A 341 -17.41 7.80 -7.50
C GLY A 341 -16.23 6.85 -7.58
N GLU A 342 -15.10 7.27 -7.09
CA GLU A 342 -13.89 6.46 -7.03
C GLU A 342 -14.00 5.38 -5.93
N PRO A 343 -13.18 4.31 -5.98
CA PRO A 343 -13.39 3.13 -5.16
C PRO A 343 -13.38 3.36 -3.64
N LEU A 344 -12.42 4.14 -3.11
CA LEU A 344 -12.37 4.41 -1.67
C LEU A 344 -13.56 5.26 -1.22
N TYR A 345 -13.95 6.27 -2.02
CA TYR A 345 -15.14 7.07 -1.75
C TYR A 345 -16.39 6.20 -1.66
N LEU A 346 -16.59 5.27 -2.59
CA LEU A 346 -17.75 4.36 -2.58
C LEU A 346 -17.76 3.44 -1.34
N ASP A 347 -16.60 2.93 -0.94
CA ASP A 347 -16.48 2.10 0.26
C ASP A 347 -16.81 2.88 1.54
N VAL A 348 -16.30 4.11 1.66
CA VAL A 348 -16.56 4.99 2.81
C VAL A 348 -18.05 5.36 2.89
N VAL A 349 -18.65 5.78 1.77
CA VAL A 349 -20.09 6.11 1.73
C VAL A 349 -20.93 4.90 2.13
N THR A 350 -20.59 3.71 1.64
CA THR A 350 -21.28 2.47 2.00
C THR A 350 -21.14 2.14 3.49
N ALA A 351 -19.91 2.28 4.04
CA ALA A 351 -19.65 2.02 5.46
C ALA A 351 -20.46 2.97 6.36
N LEU A 352 -20.48 4.26 6.05
CA LEU A 352 -21.26 5.26 6.79
C LEU A 352 -22.77 4.99 6.72
N ALA A 353 -23.29 4.67 5.53
CA ALA A 353 -24.70 4.34 5.36
C ALA A 353 -25.11 3.12 6.18
N ASN A 354 -24.29 2.04 6.15
CA ASN A 354 -24.54 0.82 6.92
C ASN A 354 -24.46 1.06 8.44
N ALA A 355 -23.65 2.03 8.87
CA ALA A 355 -23.55 2.44 10.28
C ALA A 355 -24.65 3.44 10.72
N GLY A 356 -25.51 3.88 9.79
CA GLY A 356 -26.55 4.88 10.07
C GLY A 356 -26.04 6.31 10.24
N MET A 357 -24.79 6.62 9.82
CA MET A 357 -24.16 7.94 9.92
C MET A 357 -24.52 8.83 8.72
N ASN A 358 -25.80 8.95 8.41
CA ASN A 358 -26.31 9.62 7.21
C ASN A 358 -26.23 11.16 7.27
N ASP A 359 -25.98 11.74 8.43
CA ASP A 359 -25.88 13.19 8.63
C ASP A 359 -24.50 13.75 8.24
N ILE A 360 -23.52 12.89 8.03
CA ILE A 360 -22.19 13.29 7.59
C ILE A 360 -22.20 13.55 6.08
N LYS A 361 -21.80 14.75 5.69
CA LYS A 361 -21.62 15.11 4.27
C LYS A 361 -20.31 14.56 3.75
N VAL A 362 -20.37 13.75 2.69
CA VAL A 362 -19.18 13.11 2.11
C VAL A 362 -18.93 13.63 0.70
N SER A 363 -17.71 14.12 0.48
CA SER A 363 -17.19 14.57 -0.82
C SER A 363 -16.14 13.60 -1.34
N GLY A 364 -16.14 13.31 -2.66
CA GLY A 364 -15.11 12.52 -3.34
C GLY A 364 -14.15 13.40 -4.11
N GLY A 365 -12.87 13.34 -3.81
CA GLY A 365 -11.82 14.12 -4.46
C GLY A 365 -10.85 13.26 -5.26
N ARG A 366 -10.57 13.64 -6.51
CA ARG A 366 -9.52 13.01 -7.33
C ARG A 366 -8.25 13.84 -7.31
N TYR A 367 -7.10 13.19 -7.20
CA TYR A 367 -5.82 13.87 -7.14
C TYR A 367 -4.68 13.02 -7.73
N GLY A 368 -3.57 13.65 -8.05
CA GLY A 368 -2.26 13.03 -8.18
C GLY A 368 -2.09 12.00 -9.29
N LEU A 369 -3.01 11.92 -10.27
CA LEU A 369 -2.88 10.99 -11.40
C LEU A 369 -1.60 11.28 -12.18
N GLY A 370 -0.87 10.22 -12.55
CA GLY A 370 0.38 10.37 -13.28
C GLY A 370 1.44 11.17 -12.52
N SER A 371 1.48 11.04 -11.20
CA SER A 371 2.35 11.81 -10.29
C SER A 371 2.18 13.33 -10.40
N LYS A 372 0.98 13.80 -10.80
CA LYS A 372 0.70 15.24 -10.68
C LYS A 372 0.92 15.66 -9.23
N ASP A 373 1.67 16.72 -9.04
CA ASP A 373 2.05 17.18 -7.71
C ASP A 373 0.83 17.57 -6.87
N THR A 374 0.90 17.30 -5.58
CA THR A 374 -0.16 17.61 -4.61
C THR A 374 0.49 18.33 -3.42
N PRO A 375 0.83 19.62 -3.59
CA PRO A 375 1.47 20.43 -2.55
C PRO A 375 0.48 20.75 -1.42
N PRO A 376 0.95 21.32 -0.29
CA PRO A 376 0.09 21.79 0.79
C PRO A 376 -1.09 22.64 0.33
N SER A 377 -0.91 23.52 -0.67
CA SER A 377 -1.97 24.36 -1.26
C SER A 377 -3.18 23.56 -1.73
N SER A 378 -2.98 22.37 -2.27
CA SER A 378 -4.06 21.46 -2.69
C SER A 378 -4.83 20.92 -1.48
N VAL A 379 -4.15 20.58 -0.38
CA VAL A 379 -4.78 20.07 0.84
C VAL A 379 -5.54 21.18 1.56
N PHE A 380 -4.97 22.41 1.61
CA PHE A 380 -5.67 23.58 2.11
C PHE A 380 -6.97 23.83 1.33
N ALA A 381 -6.95 23.67 0.00
CA ALA A 381 -8.16 23.82 -0.82
C ALA A 381 -9.26 22.81 -0.44
N VAL A 382 -8.89 21.57 -0.09
CA VAL A 382 -9.86 20.57 0.38
C VAL A 382 -10.47 20.96 1.71
N TYR A 383 -9.70 21.35 2.72
CA TYR A 383 -10.26 21.81 3.99
C TYR A 383 -11.11 23.08 3.83
N LYS A 384 -10.70 23.99 2.96
CA LYS A 384 -11.49 25.19 2.61
C LYS A 384 -12.81 24.84 1.95
N GLU A 385 -12.86 23.83 1.07
CA GLU A 385 -14.09 23.32 0.48
C GLU A 385 -15.02 22.75 1.56
N LEU A 386 -14.46 22.01 2.53
CA LEU A 386 -15.22 21.44 3.64
C LEU A 386 -15.75 22.50 4.64
N GLU A 387 -15.32 23.76 4.61
CA GLU A 387 -15.92 24.84 5.41
C GLU A 387 -17.32 25.19 4.93
N LYS A 388 -17.60 25.04 3.63
CA LYS A 388 -18.91 25.41 3.04
C LYS A 388 -20.03 24.60 3.66
N ASP A 389 -21.20 25.21 3.81
CA ASP A 389 -22.39 24.49 4.28
C ASP A 389 -22.72 23.31 3.37
N GLU A 390 -22.59 23.50 2.07
CA GLU A 390 -22.77 22.46 1.03
C GLU A 390 -21.47 22.30 0.24
N PRO A 391 -20.54 21.42 0.69
CA PRO A 391 -19.34 21.11 -0.06
C PRO A 391 -19.67 20.43 -1.40
N ALA A 392 -18.83 20.62 -2.40
CA ALA A 392 -18.95 19.94 -3.67
C ALA A 392 -18.94 18.42 -3.48
N ARG A 393 -19.90 17.73 -4.08
CA ARG A 393 -19.99 16.26 -3.96
C ARG A 393 -18.80 15.56 -4.59
N HIS A 394 -18.29 16.09 -5.70
CA HIS A 394 -17.09 15.60 -6.36
C HIS A 394 -16.22 16.78 -6.78
N PHE A 395 -14.91 16.62 -6.67
CA PHE A 395 -13.95 17.64 -7.07
C PHE A 395 -12.63 17.03 -7.55
N THR A 396 -11.80 17.86 -8.16
CA THR A 396 -10.39 17.54 -8.46
C THR A 396 -9.48 18.59 -7.83
N ILE A 397 -8.25 18.21 -7.47
CA ILE A 397 -7.20 19.12 -7.00
C ILE A 397 -5.91 18.92 -7.78
N GLY A 398 -5.05 19.95 -7.80
CA GLY A 398 -3.77 19.95 -8.50
C GLY A 398 -3.84 20.15 -10.01
N ILE A 399 -5.03 20.33 -10.58
CA ILE A 399 -5.25 20.63 -12.00
C ILE A 399 -6.32 21.72 -12.16
N VAL A 400 -6.40 22.28 -13.35
CA VAL A 400 -7.53 23.10 -13.81
C VAL A 400 -8.25 22.29 -14.88
N ASP A 401 -9.45 21.81 -14.53
CA ASP A 401 -10.34 21.11 -15.47
C ASP A 401 -11.40 22.07 -15.99
N ASP A 402 -11.23 22.50 -17.22
CA ASP A 402 -12.11 23.43 -17.93
C ASP A 402 -13.24 22.74 -18.72
N VAL A 403 -13.28 21.40 -18.68
CA VAL A 403 -14.32 20.60 -19.36
C VAL A 403 -15.53 20.37 -18.45
N THR A 404 -15.29 19.88 -17.23
CA THR A 404 -16.36 19.58 -16.26
C THR A 404 -16.42 20.56 -15.09
N GLY A 405 -15.39 21.41 -14.94
CA GLY A 405 -15.34 22.47 -13.93
C GLY A 405 -15.29 21.98 -12.49
N LEU A 406 -14.76 20.77 -12.26
CA LEU A 406 -14.70 20.14 -10.94
C LEU A 406 -13.49 20.56 -10.09
N SER A 407 -12.53 21.29 -10.66
CA SER A 407 -11.32 21.68 -9.94
C SER A 407 -11.60 22.68 -8.84
N LEU A 408 -11.10 22.40 -7.64
CA LEU A 408 -11.08 23.38 -6.58
C LEU A 408 -10.06 24.48 -6.92
N PRO A 409 -10.35 25.74 -6.60
CA PRO A 409 -9.39 26.81 -6.73
C PRO A 409 -8.16 26.54 -5.86
N GLU A 410 -6.97 26.81 -6.37
CA GLU A 410 -5.75 26.78 -5.55
C GLU A 410 -5.86 27.83 -4.44
N VAL A 411 -5.45 27.43 -3.25
CA VAL A 411 -5.36 28.29 -2.07
C VAL A 411 -3.88 28.56 -1.80
N PRO A 412 -3.42 29.82 -1.76
CA PRO A 412 -2.06 30.11 -1.37
C PRO A 412 -1.77 29.48 -0.01
N ALA A 413 -0.77 28.60 0.04
CA ALA A 413 -0.38 27.95 1.29
C ALA A 413 0.72 28.78 1.98
N PRO A 414 0.65 28.93 3.31
CA PRO A 414 1.78 29.39 4.09
C PRO A 414 2.91 28.35 4.03
N ASN A 415 4.09 28.71 4.54
CA ASN A 415 5.14 27.72 4.76
C ASN A 415 4.71 26.81 5.94
N THR A 416 4.55 25.50 5.64
CA THR A 416 4.15 24.48 6.60
C THR A 416 5.34 23.68 7.12
N ALA A 417 6.54 23.89 6.58
CA ALA A 417 7.75 23.16 6.96
C ALA A 417 8.07 23.39 8.46
N ALA A 418 8.51 22.33 9.14
CA ALA A 418 8.91 22.38 10.53
C ALA A 418 10.09 23.34 10.73
N GLU A 419 10.19 23.95 11.93
CA GLU A 419 11.29 24.84 12.27
C GLU A 419 12.64 24.11 12.12
N GLY A 420 13.61 24.76 11.46
CA GLY A 420 14.92 24.20 11.19
C GLY A 420 15.02 23.36 9.89
N THR A 421 13.94 23.21 9.14
CA THR A 421 13.96 22.56 7.82
C THR A 421 14.82 23.35 6.85
N ILE A 422 15.75 22.65 6.17
CA ILE A 422 16.57 23.20 5.10
C ILE A 422 16.10 22.62 3.77
N GLU A 423 15.54 23.47 2.93
CA GLU A 423 15.08 23.09 1.60
C GLU A 423 16.19 23.25 0.57
N CYS A 424 16.48 22.19 -0.20
CA CYS A 424 17.46 22.19 -1.27
C CYS A 424 16.82 21.75 -2.59
N LYS A 425 17.04 22.49 -3.66
CA LYS A 425 16.56 22.14 -5.00
C LYS A 425 17.74 21.90 -5.93
N PHE A 426 17.82 20.69 -6.48
CA PHE A 426 18.83 20.30 -7.43
C PHE A 426 18.28 20.34 -8.86
N TRP A 427 19.01 20.95 -9.77
CA TRP A 427 18.65 21.08 -11.17
C TRP A 427 19.53 20.19 -12.04
N GLY A 428 18.92 19.51 -12.99
CA GLY A 428 19.61 18.69 -13.99
C GLY A 428 18.82 18.60 -15.28
N LEU A 429 19.49 18.40 -16.40
CA LEU A 429 18.84 18.28 -17.71
C LEU A 429 18.29 16.86 -17.97
N GLY A 430 18.67 15.88 -17.14
CA GLY A 430 18.37 14.47 -17.36
C GLY A 430 19.32 13.84 -18.39
N GLY A 431 19.65 12.55 -18.20
CA GLY A 431 20.57 11.82 -19.07
C GLY A 431 22.05 12.23 -18.99
N ASP A 432 22.38 13.15 -18.11
CA ASP A 432 23.71 13.75 -17.93
C ASP A 432 24.46 13.25 -16.67
N GLY A 433 23.88 12.28 -15.95
CA GLY A 433 24.41 11.77 -14.67
C GLY A 433 24.03 12.57 -13.44
N THR A 434 23.36 13.73 -13.59
CA THR A 434 22.98 14.62 -12.48
C THR A 434 22.04 13.91 -11.48
N VAL A 435 21.12 13.05 -11.94
CA VAL A 435 20.21 12.30 -11.07
C VAL A 435 20.98 11.39 -10.12
N GLY A 436 21.99 10.66 -10.63
CA GLY A 436 22.85 9.81 -9.80
C GLY A 436 23.69 10.60 -8.79
N ALA A 437 24.25 11.75 -9.22
CA ALA A 437 25.01 12.64 -8.35
C ALA A 437 24.14 13.21 -7.23
N ASN A 438 22.89 13.63 -7.54
CA ASN A 438 21.96 14.16 -6.57
C ASN A 438 21.50 13.08 -5.56
N LYS A 439 21.22 11.85 -6.01
CA LYS A 439 20.96 10.72 -5.11
C LYS A 439 22.09 10.48 -4.11
N ASN A 440 23.34 10.58 -4.56
CA ASN A 440 24.49 10.44 -3.68
C ASN A 440 24.60 11.62 -2.70
N SER A 441 24.34 12.85 -3.16
CA SER A 441 24.32 14.04 -2.30
C SER A 441 23.28 13.92 -1.20
N ILE A 442 22.05 13.48 -1.52
CA ILE A 442 20.98 13.24 -0.55
C ILE A 442 21.40 12.21 0.50
N LYS A 443 22.04 11.11 0.09
CA LYS A 443 22.53 10.08 1.04
C LYS A 443 23.66 10.57 1.96
N ILE A 444 24.38 11.60 1.56
CA ILE A 444 25.45 12.21 2.38
C ILE A 444 24.87 13.23 3.36
N ILE A 445 23.87 14.00 2.93
CA ILE A 445 23.23 15.04 3.73
C ILE A 445 22.28 14.44 4.79
N GLY A 446 21.47 13.46 4.38
CA GLY A 446 20.48 12.79 5.24
C GLY A 446 21.06 11.53 5.88
#